data_7c5341471bd002500528e44e6716d83c
#
_entry.id   7c5341471bd002500528e44e6716d83c
#
_cell.length_a   1.000
_cell.length_b   1.000
_cell.length_c   1.000
_cell.angle_alpha   90.00
_cell.angle_beta   90.00
_cell.angle_gamma   90.00
#
_symmetry.space_group_name_H-M   'P 1'
#
loop_
_entity.id
_entity.type
_entity.pdbx_description
1 polymer ?
#
loop_
_entity_poly.entity_id
_entity_poly.type
_entity_poly.pdbx_seq_one_letter_code
_entity_poly.pdbx_strand_id
1 'polypeptide(L)'
;MGKIYQIYVIGMEGKKMTIDVGESEEALNDMTVLAFKKLLLQKLPGSESAEDLRLLFGSKQLEDTDKFSAHEIKDKSTVLMVLRLPGGEDGNKPWE
;
A
#
# COMPACT_ATOMS: atom_id res chain seq x y z
N MET A 1 14.54 -13.56 -19.15
CA MET A 1 13.94 -12.35 -19.12
C MET A 1 12.78 -12.36 -18.24
N GLY A 2 12.82 -11.74 -17.19
CA GLY A 2 11.76 -11.73 -16.25
C GLY A 2 10.75 -10.66 -16.55
N LYS A 3 9.56 -10.89 -16.08
CA LYS A 3 8.53 -9.88 -16.07
C LYS A 3 8.53 -9.25 -14.71
N ILE A 4 8.46 -7.91 -14.66
CA ILE A 4 8.37 -7.21 -13.41
C ILE A 4 6.89 -7.06 -13.07
N TYR A 5 6.51 -7.56 -11.90
CA TYR A 5 5.15 -7.43 -11.41
C TYR A 5 5.03 -6.11 -10.67
N GLN A 6 3.97 -5.39 -10.94
CA GLN A 6 3.83 -4.02 -10.44
C GLN A 6 2.46 -3.81 -9.86
N ILE A 7 2.37 -2.92 -8.89
CA ILE A 7 1.11 -2.53 -8.29
C ILE A 7 1.01 -1.01 -8.43
N TYR A 8 -0.16 -0.54 -8.85
CA TYR A 8 -0.41 0.88 -8.94
C TYR A 8 -0.98 1.37 -7.62
N VAL A 9 -0.52 2.53 -7.18
CA VAL A 9 -0.99 3.13 -5.94
C VAL A 9 -1.48 4.53 -6.24
N ILE A 10 -2.71 4.80 -5.81
CA ILE A 10 -3.29 6.13 -5.97
C ILE A 10 -3.22 6.83 -4.63
N GLY A 11 -2.51 7.93 -4.58
CA GLY A 11 -2.37 8.70 -3.35
C GLY A 11 -3.51 9.67 -3.14
N MET A 12 -3.39 10.44 -2.06
CA MET A 12 -4.47 11.32 -1.63
C MET A 12 -4.78 12.42 -2.63
N GLU A 13 -3.80 12.81 -3.40
CA GLU A 13 -4.01 13.88 -4.37
C GLU A 13 -4.27 13.35 -5.76
N GLY A 14 -4.61 12.09 -5.85
CA GLY A 14 -4.85 11.49 -7.15
C GLY A 14 -3.59 11.09 -7.89
N LYS A 15 -2.44 11.24 -7.27
CA LYS A 15 -1.20 10.86 -7.91
C LYS A 15 -1.09 9.35 -8.00
N LYS A 16 -0.74 8.88 -9.16
CA LYS A 16 -0.56 7.46 -9.38
C LYS A 16 0.91 7.11 -9.29
N MET A 17 1.23 6.12 -8.50
CA MET A 17 2.60 5.61 -8.40
C MET A 17 2.61 4.16 -8.84
N THR A 18 3.74 3.73 -9.37
CA THR A 18 3.92 2.35 -9.78
C THR A 18 5.02 1.74 -8.91
N ILE A 19 4.69 0.65 -8.24
CA ILE A 19 5.63 0.00 -7.32
C ILE A 19 5.96 -1.37 -7.87
N ASP A 20 7.25 -1.64 -8.03
CA ASP A 20 7.71 -2.96 -8.45
C ASP A 20 7.70 -3.89 -7.24
N VAL A 21 7.02 -5.01 -7.36
CA VAL A 21 6.89 -5.91 -6.21
C VAL A 21 7.63 -7.22 -6.39
N GLY A 22 8.15 -7.50 -7.57
CA GLY A 22 8.92 -8.70 -7.76
C GLY A 22 8.95 -9.13 -9.19
N GLU A 23 9.65 -10.23 -9.43
CA GLU A 23 9.82 -10.73 -10.79
C GLU A 23 9.08 -12.02 -11.04
N SER A 24 8.25 -12.44 -10.11
CA SER A 24 7.48 -13.66 -10.28
C SER A 24 6.14 -13.50 -9.59
N GLU A 25 5.21 -14.34 -10.00
CA GLU A 25 3.91 -14.35 -9.39
C GLU A 25 4.00 -14.78 -7.94
N GLU A 26 4.93 -15.65 -7.62
CA GLU A 26 5.15 -16.04 -6.24
C GLU A 26 5.57 -14.87 -5.38
N ALA A 27 6.48 -14.04 -5.90
CA ALA A 27 6.91 -12.87 -5.15
C ALA A 27 5.74 -11.94 -4.89
N LEU A 28 4.88 -11.76 -5.87
CA LEU A 28 3.72 -10.93 -5.71
C LEU A 28 2.77 -11.51 -4.67
N ASN A 29 2.49 -12.80 -4.77
CA ASN A 29 1.53 -13.43 -3.86
C ASN A 29 2.03 -13.46 -2.42
N ASP A 30 3.33 -13.59 -2.24
CA ASP A 30 3.91 -13.65 -0.91
C ASP A 30 4.16 -12.27 -0.30
N MET A 31 4.00 -11.22 -1.07
CA MET A 31 4.19 -9.88 -0.56
C MET A 31 3.19 -9.59 0.54
N THR A 32 3.67 -9.19 1.71
CA THR A 32 2.76 -8.76 2.76
C THR A 32 2.47 -7.29 2.59
N VAL A 33 1.34 -6.87 3.14
CA VAL A 33 0.96 -5.47 3.08
C VAL A 33 2.02 -4.60 3.76
N LEU A 34 2.55 -5.07 4.88
CA LEU A 34 3.59 -4.31 5.57
C LEU A 34 4.83 -4.14 4.72
N ALA A 35 5.27 -5.21 4.04
CA ALA A 35 6.43 -5.12 3.16
C ALA A 35 6.17 -4.12 2.03
N PHE A 36 4.96 -4.13 1.49
CA PHE A 36 4.60 -3.20 0.44
C PHE A 36 4.61 -1.77 0.95
N LYS A 37 4.13 -1.55 2.17
CA LYS A 37 4.15 -0.22 2.76
C LYS A 37 5.58 0.30 2.88
N LYS A 38 6.51 -0.58 3.23
CA LYS A 38 7.91 -0.17 3.32
C LYS A 38 8.46 0.24 1.96
N LEU A 39 8.05 -0.44 0.91
CA LEU A 39 8.46 -0.02 -0.43
C LEU A 39 7.87 1.34 -0.78
N LEU A 40 6.62 1.57 -0.41
CA LEU A 40 6.00 2.85 -0.64
C LEU A 40 6.74 3.98 0.08
N LEU A 41 7.13 3.72 1.31
CA LEU A 41 7.81 4.76 2.09
C LEU A 41 9.11 5.20 1.45
N GLN A 42 9.77 4.30 0.73
CA GLN A 42 10.99 4.67 0.04
C GLN A 42 10.74 5.65 -1.08
N LYS A 43 9.52 5.71 -1.57
CA LYS A 43 9.18 6.61 -2.66
C LYS A 43 8.47 7.87 -2.20
N LEU A 44 8.12 7.93 -0.93
CA LEU A 44 7.46 9.10 -0.39
C LEU A 44 8.47 10.00 0.30
N PRO A 45 8.37 11.31 0.09
CA PRO A 45 9.26 12.21 0.81
C PRO A 45 8.78 12.35 2.25
N GLY A 46 9.68 12.73 3.12
CA GLY A 46 9.31 13.02 4.48
C GLY A 46 9.57 11.85 5.40
N SER A 47 8.93 11.89 6.54
CA SER A 47 9.21 10.93 7.58
C SER A 47 7.99 10.10 7.96
N GLU A 48 7.15 9.82 7.01
CA GLU A 48 6.01 8.95 7.28
C GLU A 48 6.49 7.57 7.70
N SER A 49 5.67 6.89 8.47
CA SER A 49 5.98 5.52 8.86
C SER A 49 4.90 4.60 8.34
N ALA A 50 5.21 3.30 8.37
CA ALA A 50 4.23 2.32 7.91
C ALA A 50 2.95 2.39 8.71
N GLU A 51 3.04 2.82 9.95
CA GLU A 51 1.85 2.91 10.79
C GLU A 51 0.91 4.01 10.33
N ASP A 52 1.43 4.98 9.60
CA ASP A 52 0.62 6.09 9.13
C ASP A 52 0.00 5.83 7.78
N LEU A 53 0.32 4.71 7.16
CA LEU A 53 -0.21 4.37 5.86
C LEU A 53 -1.36 3.40 5.99
N ARG A 54 -2.41 3.66 5.24
CA ARG A 54 -3.51 2.72 5.10
C ARG A 54 -3.67 2.42 3.63
N LEU A 55 -3.82 1.15 3.33
CA LEU A 55 -4.00 0.73 1.95
C LEU A 55 -5.37 0.08 1.82
N LEU A 56 -6.04 0.40 0.73
CA LEU A 56 -7.36 -0.14 0.45
C LEU A 56 -7.37 -0.75 -0.94
N PHE A 57 -7.97 -1.91 -1.04
CA PHE A 57 -8.14 -2.57 -2.32
C PHE A 57 -9.63 -2.80 -2.52
N GLY A 58 -10.19 -2.09 -3.45
CA GLY A 58 -11.63 -2.06 -3.58
C GLY A 58 -12.23 -1.39 -2.35
N SER A 59 -13.10 -2.09 -1.68
CA SER A 59 -13.73 -1.55 -0.48
C SER A 59 -13.14 -2.12 0.80
N LYS A 60 -12.02 -2.84 0.69
CA LYS A 60 -11.43 -3.47 1.87
C LYS A 60 -10.15 -2.79 2.28
N GLN A 61 -9.99 -2.60 3.58
CA GLN A 61 -8.74 -2.11 4.11
C GLN A 61 -7.79 -3.29 4.29
N LEU A 62 -6.56 -3.12 3.83
CA LEU A 62 -5.56 -4.18 3.90
C LEU A 62 -4.85 -4.11 5.24
N GLU A 63 -4.65 -5.28 5.86
CA GLU A 63 -3.95 -5.36 7.14
C GLU A 63 -2.49 -5.69 6.89
N ASP A 64 -1.63 -5.20 7.78
CA ASP A 64 -0.19 -5.37 7.61
C ASP A 64 0.24 -6.82 7.49
N THR A 65 -0.46 -7.71 8.17
CA THR A 65 -0.10 -9.13 8.17
C THR A 65 -0.69 -9.89 6.98
N ASP A 66 -1.55 -9.25 6.20
CA ASP A 66 -2.15 -9.92 5.06
C ASP A 66 -1.14 -10.05 3.93
N LYS A 67 -1.30 -11.10 3.17
CA LYS A 67 -0.54 -11.24 1.93
C LYS A 67 -1.41 -10.78 0.77
N PHE A 68 -0.77 -10.35 -0.29
CA PHE A 68 -1.50 -9.91 -1.47
C PHE A 68 -2.39 -11.02 -2.03
N SER A 69 -1.97 -12.28 -1.91
CA SER A 69 -2.79 -13.38 -2.38
C SER A 69 -4.09 -13.51 -1.61
N ALA A 70 -4.10 -13.07 -0.35
CA ALA A 70 -5.32 -13.15 0.44
C ALA A 70 -6.40 -12.23 -0.08
N HIS A 71 -6.02 -11.20 -0.83
CA HIS A 71 -6.97 -10.25 -1.38
C HIS A 71 -7.05 -10.35 -2.91
N GLU A 72 -6.42 -11.37 -3.48
CA GLU A 72 -6.41 -11.57 -4.92
C GLU A 72 -5.84 -10.38 -5.68
N ILE A 73 -4.89 -9.71 -5.06
CA ILE A 73 -4.20 -8.61 -5.71
C ILE A 73 -3.24 -9.18 -6.74
N LYS A 74 -3.32 -8.67 -7.95
CA LYS A 74 -2.56 -9.21 -9.07
C LYS A 74 -1.70 -8.13 -9.68
N ASP A 75 -0.87 -8.55 -10.65
CA ASP A 75 -0.06 -7.61 -11.39
C ASP A 75 -0.93 -6.49 -11.95
N LYS A 76 -0.50 -5.28 -11.72
CA LYS A 76 -1.17 -4.06 -12.22
C LYS A 76 -2.50 -3.77 -11.54
N SER A 77 -2.75 -4.40 -10.39
CA SER A 77 -3.87 -4.02 -9.58
C SER A 77 -3.64 -2.61 -9.02
N THR A 78 -4.72 -1.93 -8.70
CA THR A 78 -4.66 -0.58 -8.17
C THR A 78 -5.08 -0.59 -6.71
N VAL A 79 -4.26 0.04 -5.87
CA VAL A 79 -4.51 0.14 -4.44
C VAL A 79 -4.59 1.61 -4.08
N LEU A 80 -5.50 1.95 -3.19
CA LEU A 80 -5.58 3.33 -2.69
C LEU A 80 -4.71 3.48 -1.46
N MET A 81 -4.02 4.59 -1.36
CA MET A 81 -3.18 4.90 -0.23
C MET A 81 -3.74 6.10 0.50
N VAL A 82 -3.94 5.95 1.80
CA VAL A 82 -4.40 7.04 2.64
C VAL A 82 -3.35 7.25 3.71
N LEU A 83 -2.93 8.51 3.86
CA LEU A 83 -1.98 8.84 4.89
C LEU A 83 -2.73 9.33 6.11
N ARG A 84 -2.37 8.77 7.25
CA ARG A 84 -2.92 9.23 8.50
C ARG A 84 -2.02 10.33 9.02
N LEU A 85 -2.56 11.52 9.15
CA LEU A 85 -1.76 12.63 9.60
C LEU A 85 -1.52 12.52 11.09
N PRO A 86 -0.26 12.67 11.52
CA PRO A 86 0.03 12.60 12.93
C PRO A 86 -0.45 13.85 13.65
N GLY A 87 -0.66 13.74 14.90
CA GLY A 87 -0.99 14.89 15.70
C GLY A 87 -2.42 15.28 15.61
N GLY A 88 -2.74 16.35 15.44
CA GLY A 88 -4.01 17.01 15.31
C GLY A 88 -5.27 16.24 15.60
N GLU A 89 -5.28 15.04 15.28
CA GLU A 89 -6.49 14.29 15.40
C GLU A 89 -6.58 13.49 16.64
N ASP A 90 -5.60 13.63 17.52
CA ASP A 90 -5.60 12.76 18.63
C ASP A 90 -6.81 12.87 19.44
N GLY A 91 -7.41 11.82 19.74
CA GLY A 91 -8.45 11.77 20.69
C GLY A 91 -9.75 12.37 20.29
N ASN A 92 -9.76 13.09 19.22
CA ASN A 92 -10.97 13.77 18.87
C ASN A 92 -11.28 13.53 17.43
N LYS A 93 -11.70 12.32 17.13
CA LYS A 93 -11.90 11.93 15.77
C LYS A 93 -13.36 11.95 15.42
N PRO A 94 -13.74 12.83 14.53
CA PRO A 94 -15.16 12.97 14.24
C PRO A 94 -15.77 11.75 13.57
N TRP A 95 -14.95 10.91 13.01
CA TRP A 95 -15.50 9.75 12.34
C TRP A 95 -15.62 8.54 13.25
N GLU A 96 -15.29 8.69 14.48
CA GLU A 96 -15.46 7.60 15.43
C GLU A 96 -16.78 7.65 16.14
#